data_23c7279bad312b889049c5dd93a79c4f
#
_entry.id   23c7279bad312b889049c5dd93a79c4f
#
_cell.length_a   1.000
_cell.length_b   1.000
_cell.length_c   1.000
_cell.angle_alpha   90.00
_cell.angle_beta   90.00
_cell.angle_gamma   90.00
#
_symmetry.space_group_name_H-M   'P 1'
#
loop_
_entity.id
_entity.type
_entity.pdbx_description
1 polymer ?
#
loop_
_entity_poly.entity_id
_entity_poly.type
_entity_poly.pdbx_seq_one_letter_code
_entity_poly.pdbx_strand_id
1 'polypeptide(L)'
;AALQYVPETAANQAVRARLASIGIGPGKAFSHKDLSLLHKGAFLLGMKSGSDRIADFLKSDIQKINGWMVGSVFGDREFFNGNWLMRAAAAKAGIYGNDAVEAVYPATRNDVTDQPLDGSQHRYSITFPAGQLPPVNSFWSITLYDGETQFLVKNPIDRYLINSPMLPGLQKNTDGSLTLYIQKDSPGKDKESNWL
;
A
#
# COMPACT_ATOMS: atom_id res chain seq x y z
N ALA A 1 -9.10 25.38 -3.29
CA ALA A 1 -8.18 25.93 -4.31
C ALA A 1 -7.58 24.84 -5.19
N ALA A 2 -7.20 23.68 -4.65
CA ALA A 2 -6.57 22.58 -5.43
C ALA A 2 -7.48 21.97 -6.52
N LEU A 3 -8.80 22.05 -6.38
CA LEU A 3 -9.76 21.52 -7.36
C LEU A 3 -9.93 22.38 -8.63
N GLN A 4 -9.41 23.59 -8.65
CA GLN A 4 -9.55 24.50 -9.81
C GLN A 4 -8.54 24.26 -10.93
N TYR A 5 -7.42 23.61 -10.66
CA TYR A 5 -6.31 23.44 -11.62
C TYR A 5 -6.28 22.11 -12.35
N VAL A 6 -7.18 21.20 -12.07
CA VAL A 6 -7.23 19.90 -12.75
C VAL A 6 -8.09 20.04 -14.00
N PRO A 7 -7.57 19.82 -15.22
CA PRO A 7 -8.35 19.85 -16.44
C PRO A 7 -9.55 18.92 -16.32
N GLU A 8 -10.75 19.43 -16.59
CA GLU A 8 -11.97 18.63 -16.51
C GLU A 8 -12.05 17.66 -17.68
N THR A 9 -12.11 16.37 -17.36
CA THR A 9 -12.49 15.33 -18.33
C THR A 9 -14.00 15.13 -18.31
N ALA A 10 -14.57 14.57 -19.38
CA ALA A 10 -16.01 14.23 -19.42
C ALA A 10 -16.43 13.33 -18.26
N ALA A 11 -15.57 12.37 -17.86
CA ALA A 11 -15.81 11.51 -16.72
C ALA A 11 -15.87 12.30 -15.39
N ASN A 12 -14.98 13.28 -15.21
CA ASN A 12 -15.00 14.15 -14.03
C ASN A 12 -16.26 15.02 -14.00
N GLN A 13 -16.67 15.58 -15.13
CA GLN A 13 -17.89 16.40 -15.23
C GLN A 13 -19.13 15.61 -14.85
N ALA A 14 -19.27 14.37 -15.34
CA ALA A 14 -20.39 13.50 -15.00
C ALA A 14 -20.49 13.22 -13.49
N VAL A 15 -19.37 12.90 -12.83
CA VAL A 15 -19.33 12.66 -11.38
C VAL A 15 -19.64 13.96 -10.61
N ARG A 16 -19.06 15.09 -11.02
CA ARG A 16 -19.32 16.39 -10.37
C ARG A 16 -20.78 16.79 -10.50
N ALA A 17 -21.42 16.57 -11.65
CA ALA A 17 -22.85 16.82 -11.84
C ALA A 17 -23.70 15.98 -10.88
N ARG A 18 -23.38 14.69 -10.72
CA ARG A 18 -24.07 13.82 -9.75
C ARG A 18 -23.86 14.28 -8.31
N LEU A 19 -22.66 14.69 -7.92
CA LEU A 19 -22.39 15.23 -6.60
C LEU A 19 -23.09 16.57 -6.36
N ALA A 20 -23.15 17.43 -7.39
CA ALA A 20 -23.83 18.72 -7.33
C ALA A 20 -25.35 18.58 -7.07
N SER A 21 -25.99 17.49 -7.59
CA SER A 21 -27.41 17.22 -7.37
C SER A 21 -27.76 16.95 -5.90
N ILE A 22 -26.79 16.57 -5.07
CA ILE A 22 -26.94 16.38 -3.62
C ILE A 22 -26.25 17.48 -2.80
N GLY A 23 -25.89 18.59 -3.44
CA GLY A 23 -25.31 19.77 -2.76
C GLY A 23 -23.81 19.72 -2.55
N ILE A 24 -23.10 18.72 -3.07
CA ILE A 24 -21.63 18.60 -2.95
C ILE A 24 -20.97 19.30 -4.15
N GLY A 25 -20.11 20.29 -3.89
CA GLY A 25 -19.40 20.99 -4.95
C GLY A 25 -18.46 22.09 -4.44
N PRO A 26 -17.65 22.68 -5.32
CA PRO A 26 -16.73 23.74 -4.95
C PRO A 26 -17.48 24.93 -4.31
N GLY A 27 -16.94 25.44 -3.21
CA GLY A 27 -17.50 26.57 -2.48
C GLY A 27 -18.81 26.30 -1.73
N LYS A 28 -19.30 25.05 -1.71
CA LYS A 28 -20.49 24.66 -0.96
C LYS A 28 -20.10 23.93 0.33
N ALA A 29 -20.71 24.36 1.44
CA ALA A 29 -20.66 23.61 2.69
C ALA A 29 -21.74 22.52 2.64
N PHE A 30 -21.32 21.26 2.47
CA PHE A 30 -22.24 20.12 2.51
C PHE A 30 -22.40 19.63 3.94
N SER A 31 -23.67 19.46 4.35
CA SER A 31 -24.00 18.77 5.60
C SER A 31 -25.07 17.70 5.34
N HIS A 32 -24.78 16.46 5.69
CA HIS A 32 -25.77 15.39 5.62
C HIS A 32 -26.98 15.63 6.54
N LYS A 33 -26.83 16.53 7.54
CA LYS A 33 -27.92 16.91 8.47
C LYS A 33 -29.04 17.67 7.77
N ASP A 34 -28.73 18.34 6.65
CA ASP A 34 -29.70 19.15 5.89
C ASP A 34 -30.48 18.32 4.87
N LEU A 35 -30.12 17.04 4.71
CA LEU A 35 -30.87 16.12 3.85
C LEU A 35 -32.22 15.70 4.50
N SER A 36 -33.24 15.40 3.68
CA SER A 36 -34.45 14.74 4.17
C SER A 36 -34.17 13.39 4.80
N LEU A 37 -35.04 12.86 5.62
CA LEU A 37 -34.86 11.59 6.29
C LEU A 37 -34.54 10.44 5.31
N LEU A 38 -35.27 10.39 4.19
CA LEU A 38 -35.04 9.40 3.13
C LEU A 38 -33.65 9.57 2.50
N HIS A 39 -33.24 10.80 2.18
CA HIS A 39 -31.94 11.08 1.60
C HIS A 39 -30.78 10.84 2.59
N LYS A 40 -30.98 11.08 3.89
CA LYS A 40 -30.01 10.68 4.93
C LYS A 40 -29.77 9.18 4.95
N GLY A 41 -30.85 8.40 4.94
CA GLY A 41 -30.76 6.94 4.89
C GLY A 41 -30.00 6.46 3.66
N ALA A 42 -30.37 6.96 2.48
CA ALA A 42 -29.69 6.62 1.21
C ALA A 42 -28.22 7.05 1.21
N PHE A 43 -27.89 8.22 1.76
CA PHE A 43 -26.51 8.69 1.88
C PHE A 43 -25.67 7.78 2.77
N LEU A 44 -26.15 7.43 3.95
CA LEU A 44 -25.44 6.54 4.88
C LEU A 44 -25.24 5.14 4.31
N LEU A 45 -26.26 4.59 3.65
CA LEU A 45 -26.15 3.31 2.94
C LEU A 45 -25.13 3.37 1.80
N GLY A 46 -25.13 4.47 1.04
CA GLY A 46 -24.16 4.70 -0.02
C GLY A 46 -22.71 4.79 0.49
N MET A 47 -22.50 5.51 1.60
CA MET A 47 -21.20 5.61 2.26
C MET A 47 -20.69 4.24 2.72
N LYS A 48 -21.55 3.45 3.38
CA LYS A 48 -21.22 2.10 3.81
C LYS A 48 -20.89 1.20 2.62
N SER A 49 -21.76 1.14 1.64
CA SER A 49 -21.57 0.32 0.43
C SER A 49 -20.29 0.70 -0.33
N GLY A 50 -20.00 2.00 -0.43
CA GLY A 50 -18.76 2.48 -1.04
C GLY A 50 -17.52 2.00 -0.29
N SER A 51 -17.54 2.09 1.04
CA SER A 51 -16.45 1.60 1.89
C SER A 51 -16.24 0.09 1.76
N ASP A 52 -17.33 -0.68 1.79
CA ASP A 52 -17.28 -2.14 1.64
C ASP A 52 -16.70 -2.54 0.26
N ARG A 53 -17.17 -1.91 -0.83
CA ARG A 53 -16.67 -2.15 -2.19
C ARG A 53 -15.17 -1.81 -2.35
N ILE A 54 -14.69 -0.74 -1.72
CA ILE A 54 -13.27 -0.39 -1.72
C ILE A 54 -12.45 -1.47 -0.99
N ALA A 55 -12.95 -1.93 0.16
CA ALA A 55 -12.28 -2.98 0.93
C ALA A 55 -12.23 -4.31 0.17
N ASP A 56 -13.32 -4.69 -0.49
CA ASP A 56 -13.40 -5.91 -1.29
C ASP A 56 -12.50 -5.83 -2.53
N PHE A 57 -12.46 -4.68 -3.19
CA PHE A 57 -11.55 -4.45 -4.32
C PHE A 57 -10.09 -4.69 -3.92
N LEU A 58 -9.66 -4.13 -2.78
CA LEU A 58 -8.29 -4.31 -2.27
C LEU A 58 -7.95 -5.75 -1.88
N LYS A 59 -8.97 -6.60 -1.66
CA LYS A 59 -8.75 -8.03 -1.37
C LYS A 59 -8.70 -8.89 -2.63
N SER A 60 -9.46 -8.53 -3.67
CA SER A 60 -9.76 -9.42 -4.80
C SER A 60 -8.87 -9.22 -6.03
N ASP A 61 -8.36 -8.01 -6.27
CA ASP A 61 -7.73 -7.64 -7.55
C ASP A 61 -6.19 -7.57 -7.51
N ILE A 62 -5.55 -8.06 -6.44
CA ILE A 62 -4.10 -8.00 -6.33
C ILE A 62 -3.50 -9.33 -6.78
N GLN A 63 -2.74 -9.27 -7.88
CA GLN A 63 -1.96 -10.41 -8.36
C GLN A 63 -0.96 -10.84 -7.29
N LYS A 64 -0.96 -12.13 -6.96
CA LYS A 64 0.04 -12.73 -6.08
C LYS A 64 1.03 -13.56 -6.90
N ILE A 65 2.32 -13.33 -6.67
CA ILE A 65 3.42 -14.14 -7.21
C ILE A 65 4.26 -14.60 -6.03
N ASN A 66 4.40 -15.90 -5.85
CA ASN A 66 5.14 -16.51 -4.74
C ASN A 66 4.72 -15.98 -3.35
N GLY A 67 3.43 -15.73 -3.13
CA GLY A 67 2.89 -15.18 -1.88
C GLY A 67 2.98 -13.67 -1.75
N TRP A 68 3.68 -12.98 -2.65
CA TRP A 68 3.77 -11.53 -2.67
C TRP A 68 2.68 -10.91 -3.54
N MET A 69 2.05 -9.88 -3.04
CA MET A 69 1.18 -9.00 -3.80
C MET A 69 2.08 -8.08 -4.65
N VAL A 70 2.03 -8.23 -5.97
CA VAL A 70 2.91 -7.51 -6.90
C VAL A 70 2.16 -6.61 -7.89
N GLY A 71 0.84 -6.52 -7.78
CA GLY A 71 0.04 -5.61 -8.58
C GLY A 71 0.18 -4.16 -8.09
N SER A 72 0.06 -3.20 -9.01
CA SER A 72 -0.07 -1.79 -8.66
C SER A 72 -1.52 -1.33 -8.86
N VAL A 73 -2.05 -0.65 -7.85
CA VAL A 73 -3.32 0.09 -7.94
C VAL A 73 -3.06 1.60 -8.13
N PHE A 74 -1.79 1.97 -8.26
CA PHE A 74 -1.35 3.36 -8.39
C PHE A 74 -1.06 3.69 -9.84
N GLY A 75 -1.45 4.86 -10.27
CA GLY A 75 -1.26 5.33 -11.61
C GLY A 75 -1.79 6.74 -11.80
N ASP A 76 -1.60 7.26 -12.99
CA ASP A 76 -2.08 8.55 -13.41
C ASP A 76 -3.57 8.52 -13.82
N ARG A 77 -4.03 9.59 -14.44
CA ARG A 77 -5.41 9.71 -14.88
C ARG A 77 -5.77 8.75 -16.01
N GLU A 78 -4.84 8.48 -16.92
CA GLU A 78 -5.05 7.55 -18.04
C GLU A 78 -5.15 6.11 -17.54
N PHE A 79 -4.30 5.74 -16.60
CA PHE A 79 -4.34 4.45 -15.91
C PHE A 79 -5.72 4.20 -15.27
N PHE A 80 -6.25 5.16 -14.54
CA PHE A 80 -7.56 4.99 -13.91
C PHE A 80 -8.72 5.03 -14.92
N ASN A 81 -8.60 5.76 -16.01
CA ASN A 81 -9.57 5.85 -17.10
C ASN A 81 -11.05 5.88 -16.65
N GLY A 82 -11.36 6.67 -15.63
CA GLY A 82 -12.70 6.76 -15.06
C GLY A 82 -13.08 5.63 -14.09
N ASN A 83 -12.19 4.71 -13.78
CA ASN A 83 -12.39 3.69 -12.72
C ASN A 83 -12.27 4.32 -11.33
N TRP A 84 -13.36 4.92 -10.87
CA TRP A 84 -13.43 5.61 -9.58
C TRP A 84 -13.24 4.68 -8.37
N LEU A 85 -13.65 3.42 -8.50
CA LEU A 85 -13.45 2.43 -7.44
C LEU A 85 -11.97 2.12 -7.25
N MET A 86 -11.25 1.84 -8.33
CA MET A 86 -9.81 1.62 -8.30
C MET A 86 -9.06 2.85 -7.77
N ARG A 87 -9.46 4.06 -8.20
CA ARG A 87 -8.87 5.30 -7.70
C ARG A 87 -9.10 5.52 -6.21
N ALA A 88 -10.29 5.20 -5.70
CA ALA A 88 -10.60 5.26 -4.28
C ALA A 88 -9.84 4.19 -3.49
N ALA A 89 -9.68 3.00 -4.06
CA ALA A 89 -8.88 1.93 -3.48
C ALA A 89 -7.39 2.32 -3.41
N ALA A 90 -6.85 2.92 -4.46
CA ALA A 90 -5.49 3.46 -4.47
C ALA A 90 -5.27 4.51 -3.38
N ALA A 91 -6.21 5.47 -3.22
CA ALA A 91 -6.14 6.48 -2.17
C ALA A 91 -6.19 5.86 -0.75
N LYS A 92 -6.95 4.78 -0.57
CA LYS A 92 -7.02 4.06 0.71
C LYS A 92 -5.76 3.22 0.98
N ALA A 93 -5.18 2.61 -0.05
CA ALA A 93 -3.98 1.78 0.09
C ALA A 93 -2.72 2.62 0.36
N GLY A 94 -2.63 3.82 -0.27
CA GLY A 94 -1.49 4.71 -0.11
C GLY A 94 -1.62 5.92 -1.01
N ILE A 95 -2.14 7.02 -0.49
CA ILE A 95 -2.47 8.24 -1.26
C ILE A 95 -1.27 8.84 -2.01
N TYR A 96 -0.05 8.52 -1.60
CA TYR A 96 1.21 8.98 -2.21
C TYR A 96 1.93 7.89 -3.02
N GLY A 97 1.23 6.78 -3.35
CA GLY A 97 1.80 5.74 -4.18
C GLY A 97 2.11 6.25 -5.59
N ASN A 98 3.29 5.91 -6.10
CA ASN A 98 3.76 6.31 -7.42
C ASN A 98 3.27 5.32 -8.49
N ASP A 99 3.28 5.77 -9.74
CA ASP A 99 3.03 4.93 -10.91
C ASP A 99 4.05 3.79 -10.99
N ALA A 100 3.64 2.65 -11.54
CA ALA A 100 4.50 1.48 -11.66
C ALA A 100 5.76 1.72 -12.53
N VAL A 101 5.75 2.73 -13.40
CA VAL A 101 6.93 3.15 -14.16
C VAL A 101 8.01 3.78 -13.27
N GLU A 102 7.62 4.38 -12.14
CA GLU A 102 8.55 4.97 -11.18
C GLU A 102 8.88 4.02 -10.03
N ALA A 103 7.87 3.36 -9.44
CA ALA A 103 8.05 2.48 -8.30
C ALA A 103 7.00 1.36 -8.26
N VAL A 104 7.43 0.18 -7.85
CA VAL A 104 6.55 -0.95 -7.52
C VAL A 104 6.63 -1.24 -6.03
N TYR A 105 5.51 -1.67 -5.46
CA TYR A 105 5.36 -1.91 -4.02
C TYR A 105 4.94 -3.35 -3.73
N PRO A 106 5.83 -4.35 -3.92
CA PRO A 106 5.50 -5.72 -3.53
C PRO A 106 5.29 -5.78 -2.02
N ALA A 107 4.23 -6.44 -1.60
CA ALA A 107 3.91 -6.60 -0.18
C ALA A 107 3.44 -8.03 0.11
N THR A 108 3.71 -8.51 1.31
CA THR A 108 3.12 -9.75 1.81
C THR A 108 2.61 -9.57 3.23
N ARG A 109 1.58 -10.32 3.56
CA ARG A 109 1.04 -10.45 4.92
C ARG A 109 1.06 -11.90 5.40
N ASN A 110 1.48 -12.81 4.53
CA ASN A 110 1.48 -14.23 4.76
C ASN A 110 2.87 -14.82 4.52
N ASP A 111 3.16 -15.92 5.17
CA ASP A 111 4.36 -16.70 4.95
C ASP A 111 4.23 -17.61 3.69
N VAL A 112 5.24 -18.45 3.47
CA VAL A 112 5.27 -19.38 2.33
C VAL A 112 4.20 -20.48 2.39
N THR A 113 3.58 -20.68 3.54
CA THR A 113 2.48 -21.63 3.76
C THR A 113 1.10 -20.96 3.70
N ASP A 114 1.05 -19.68 3.29
CA ASP A 114 -0.12 -18.80 3.24
C ASP A 114 -0.76 -18.55 4.63
N GLN A 115 0.05 -18.68 5.71
CA GLN A 115 -0.38 -18.30 7.05
C GLN A 115 -0.04 -16.85 7.34
N PRO A 116 -0.90 -16.10 8.07
CA PRO A 116 -0.61 -14.73 8.46
C PRO A 116 0.73 -14.61 9.18
N LEU A 117 1.51 -13.58 8.84
CA LEU A 117 2.76 -13.28 9.52
C LEU A 117 2.48 -12.90 10.98
N ASP A 118 3.14 -13.60 11.90
CA ASP A 118 3.09 -13.33 13.35
C ASP A 118 4.51 -13.33 13.92
N GLY A 119 5.10 -12.14 14.02
CA GLY A 119 6.45 -11.95 14.57
C GLY A 119 6.56 -12.23 16.08
N SER A 120 5.44 -12.41 16.78
CA SER A 120 5.45 -12.82 18.20
C SER A 120 5.70 -14.32 18.37
N GLN A 121 5.35 -15.13 17.38
CA GLN A 121 5.41 -16.59 17.42
C GLN A 121 6.51 -17.15 16.52
N HIS A 122 6.83 -16.47 15.43
CA HIS A 122 7.68 -16.98 14.38
C HIS A 122 8.83 -16.02 14.03
N ARG A 123 9.89 -16.60 13.45
CA ARG A 123 11.02 -15.91 12.87
C ARG A 123 10.96 -16.11 11.36
N TYR A 124 11.09 -15.03 10.61
CA TYR A 124 11.01 -15.05 9.16
C TYR A 124 12.36 -14.64 8.55
N SER A 125 12.58 -15.05 7.32
CA SER A 125 13.70 -14.58 6.53
C SER A 125 13.34 -14.40 5.07
N ILE A 126 14.02 -13.48 4.41
CA ILE A 126 13.98 -13.30 2.96
C ILE A 126 15.41 -13.53 2.46
N THR A 127 15.57 -14.48 1.54
CA THR A 127 16.87 -14.74 0.94
C THR A 127 16.86 -14.42 -0.55
N PHE A 128 17.76 -13.54 -0.95
CA PHE A 128 18.04 -13.24 -2.36
C PHE A 128 19.20 -14.11 -2.81
N PRO A 129 19.02 -15.00 -3.81
CA PRO A 129 20.11 -15.76 -4.38
C PRO A 129 21.26 -14.87 -4.90
N ALA A 130 22.46 -15.40 -5.01
CA ALA A 130 23.60 -14.65 -5.53
C ALA A 130 23.28 -14.02 -6.91
N GLY A 131 23.50 -12.71 -7.02
CA GLY A 131 23.21 -11.95 -8.25
C GLY A 131 21.74 -11.68 -8.54
N GLN A 132 20.79 -12.05 -7.63
CA GLN A 132 19.36 -11.91 -7.84
C GLN A 132 18.73 -10.88 -6.86
N LEU A 133 19.41 -9.78 -6.60
CA LEU A 133 18.80 -8.66 -5.90
C LEU A 133 17.69 -8.01 -6.77
N PRO A 134 16.73 -7.28 -6.18
CA PRO A 134 15.67 -6.62 -6.94
C PRO A 134 16.23 -5.79 -8.10
N PRO A 135 15.73 -5.99 -9.35
CA PRO A 135 16.27 -5.36 -10.55
C PRO A 135 15.76 -3.93 -10.71
N VAL A 136 16.29 -3.02 -9.92
CA VAL A 136 15.90 -1.60 -9.88
C VAL A 136 17.01 -0.70 -10.41
N ASN A 137 16.64 0.42 -11.04
CA ASN A 137 17.60 1.39 -11.53
C ASN A 137 18.12 2.33 -10.43
N SER A 138 17.30 2.59 -9.41
CA SER A 138 17.64 3.49 -8.31
C SER A 138 17.95 2.71 -7.02
N PHE A 139 16.94 2.33 -6.28
CA PHE A 139 17.11 1.58 -5.03
C PHE A 139 15.93 0.65 -4.76
N TRP A 140 16.15 -0.36 -3.94
CA TRP A 140 15.11 -1.15 -3.30
C TRP A 140 15.13 -0.96 -1.78
N SER A 141 14.00 -1.17 -1.14
CA SER A 141 13.85 -1.12 0.31
C SER A 141 12.87 -2.17 0.79
N ILE A 142 13.18 -2.82 1.90
CA ILE A 142 12.25 -3.67 2.64
C ILE A 142 11.95 -2.98 3.95
N THR A 143 10.68 -2.71 4.20
CA THR A 143 10.20 -2.00 5.38
C THR A 143 9.18 -2.88 6.11
N LEU A 144 9.28 -2.94 7.43
CA LEU A 144 8.37 -3.70 8.27
C LEU A 144 7.33 -2.78 8.89
N TYR A 145 6.06 -3.15 8.69
CA TYR A 145 4.92 -2.46 9.27
C TYR A 145 4.13 -3.38 10.19
N ASP A 146 3.57 -2.80 11.23
CA ASP A 146 2.56 -3.48 12.04
C ASP A 146 1.28 -3.71 11.22
N GLY A 147 0.77 -4.93 11.26
CA GLY A 147 -0.33 -5.37 10.39
C GLY A 147 -1.67 -4.71 10.68
N GLU A 148 -1.92 -4.26 11.91
CA GLU A 148 -3.16 -3.62 12.33
C GLU A 148 -3.11 -2.11 12.14
N THR A 149 -2.06 -1.47 12.66
CA THR A 149 -1.92 -0.01 12.67
C THR A 149 -1.32 0.56 11.39
N GLN A 150 -0.60 -0.27 10.62
CA GLN A 150 0.18 0.13 9.44
C GLN A 150 1.29 1.14 9.74
N PHE A 151 1.69 1.26 11.01
CA PHE A 151 2.84 2.05 11.42
C PHE A 151 4.12 1.21 11.44
N LEU A 152 5.27 1.88 11.46
CA LEU A 152 6.56 1.24 11.61
C LEU A 152 6.66 0.53 12.96
N VAL A 153 7.23 -0.68 12.97
CA VAL A 153 7.40 -1.48 14.19
C VAL A 153 8.57 -0.92 15.00
N LYS A 154 8.29 -0.44 16.22
CA LYS A 154 9.32 0.04 17.13
C LYS A 154 10.25 -1.13 17.54
N ASN A 155 11.56 -0.89 17.47
CA ASN A 155 12.57 -1.92 17.76
C ASN A 155 13.79 -1.32 18.49
N PRO A 156 14.62 -2.15 19.15
CA PRO A 156 15.71 -1.65 20.02
C PRO A 156 16.90 -1.05 19.27
N ILE A 157 16.99 -1.23 17.95
CA ILE A 157 18.11 -0.72 17.12
C ILE A 157 17.66 0.41 16.19
N ASP A 158 16.43 0.93 16.36
CA ASP A 158 15.83 1.99 15.52
C ASP A 158 15.94 1.72 14.01
N ARG A 159 15.88 0.43 13.61
CA ARG A 159 15.95 0.01 12.21
C ARG A 159 14.56 -0.30 11.69
N TYR A 160 14.07 0.49 10.79
CA TYR A 160 12.72 0.37 10.21
C TYR A 160 12.72 -0.14 8.79
N LEU A 161 13.89 -0.18 8.16
CA LEU A 161 14.08 -0.68 6.80
C LEU A 161 15.50 -1.24 6.60
N ILE A 162 15.62 -2.10 5.58
CA ILE A 162 16.89 -2.46 4.96
C ILE A 162 16.78 -2.14 3.47
N ASN A 163 17.75 -1.42 2.92
CA ASN A 163 17.73 -0.97 1.54
C ASN A 163 19.06 -1.18 0.81
N SER A 164 19.06 -0.98 -0.51
CA SER A 164 20.25 -1.18 -1.34
C SER A 164 21.45 -0.31 -0.94
N PRO A 165 21.34 0.95 -0.47
CA PRO A 165 22.47 1.70 0.06
C PRO A 165 23.18 1.06 1.26
N MET A 166 22.49 0.20 2.00
CA MET A 166 23.07 -0.51 3.16
C MET A 166 23.87 -1.75 2.77
N LEU A 167 23.82 -2.21 1.51
CA LEU A 167 24.48 -3.43 1.03
C LEU A 167 25.96 -3.57 1.43
N PRO A 168 26.80 -2.51 1.42
CA PRO A 168 28.19 -2.64 1.84
C PRO A 168 28.38 -3.08 3.29
N GLY A 169 27.40 -2.83 4.16
CA GLY A 169 27.41 -3.23 5.58
C GLY A 169 26.68 -4.53 5.87
N LEU A 170 25.99 -5.13 4.89
CA LEU A 170 25.25 -6.38 5.08
C LEU A 170 26.16 -7.60 4.90
N GLN A 171 25.91 -8.63 5.69
CA GLN A 171 26.62 -9.92 5.61
C GLN A 171 26.03 -10.77 4.49
N LYS A 172 26.85 -11.22 3.55
CA LYS A 172 26.48 -12.24 2.56
C LYS A 172 26.79 -13.64 3.07
N ASN A 173 26.01 -14.61 2.64
CA ASN A 173 26.28 -16.01 2.89
C ASN A 173 27.51 -16.49 2.07
N THR A 174 28.03 -17.65 2.39
CA THR A 174 29.20 -18.22 1.71
C THR A 174 28.99 -18.50 0.23
N ASP A 175 27.74 -18.71 -0.19
CA ASP A 175 27.33 -18.90 -1.58
C ASP A 175 27.04 -17.56 -2.32
N GLY A 176 27.28 -16.42 -1.66
CA GLY A 176 27.06 -15.10 -2.20
C GLY A 176 25.60 -14.61 -2.13
N SER A 177 24.68 -15.42 -1.61
CA SER A 177 23.30 -15.01 -1.37
C SER A 177 23.22 -14.00 -0.20
N LEU A 178 22.10 -13.25 -0.13
CA LEU A 178 21.84 -12.29 0.94
C LEU A 178 20.56 -12.72 1.69
N THR A 179 20.70 -13.00 2.99
CA THR A 179 19.56 -13.31 3.85
C THR A 179 19.26 -12.13 4.77
N LEU A 180 18.02 -11.66 4.79
CA LEU A 180 17.50 -10.70 5.75
C LEU A 180 16.66 -11.44 6.79
N TYR A 181 16.83 -11.09 8.05
CA TYR A 181 16.14 -11.71 9.18
C TYR A 181 15.05 -10.77 9.69
N ILE A 182 13.81 -11.24 9.68
CA ILE A 182 12.64 -10.48 10.12
C ILE A 182 12.07 -11.17 11.36
N GLN A 183 12.36 -10.63 12.52
CA GLN A 183 12.02 -11.25 13.80
C GLN A 183 12.14 -10.27 14.96
N LYS A 184 11.42 -10.56 16.06
CA LYS A 184 11.38 -9.72 17.25
C LYS A 184 12.72 -9.62 17.98
N ASP A 185 13.40 -10.74 18.17
CA ASP A 185 14.65 -10.81 18.94
C ASP A 185 15.86 -10.80 18.01
N SER A 186 17.00 -10.27 18.47
CA SER A 186 18.24 -10.27 17.69
C SER A 186 18.62 -11.69 17.21
N PRO A 187 19.00 -11.87 15.95
CA PRO A 187 19.49 -13.14 15.42
C PRO A 187 20.94 -13.46 15.87
N GLY A 188 21.54 -12.61 16.70
CA GLY A 188 22.92 -12.68 17.14
C GLY A 188 23.82 -11.67 16.41
N LYS A 189 24.96 -11.35 17.06
CA LYS A 189 25.88 -10.28 16.61
C LYS A 189 26.33 -10.43 15.15
N ASP A 190 26.57 -11.65 14.71
CA ASP A 190 27.05 -11.93 13.35
C ASP A 190 25.97 -11.71 12.26
N LYS A 191 24.72 -11.62 12.66
CA LYS A 191 23.56 -11.45 11.74
C LYS A 191 22.82 -10.13 11.95
N GLU A 192 23.21 -9.34 12.93
CA GLU A 192 22.50 -8.12 13.32
C GLU A 192 22.51 -7.06 12.22
N SER A 193 23.54 -7.02 11.36
CA SER A 193 23.56 -6.14 10.19
C SER A 193 22.38 -6.39 9.23
N ASN A 194 21.91 -7.63 9.16
CA ASN A 194 20.85 -8.09 8.26
C ASN A 194 19.47 -8.23 8.96
N TRP A 195 19.34 -7.76 10.18
CA TRP A 195 18.15 -7.91 11.00
C TRP A 195 17.21 -6.69 10.85
N LEU A 196 15.90 -6.97 10.67
CA LEU A 196 14.82 -5.99 10.60
C LEU A 196 13.70 -6.40 11.55
#